data_d40eab91f88a9e3b4d4f5119a60226ec
#
_entry.id   d40eab91f88a9e3b4d4f5119a60226ec
#
_cell.length_a   1.000
_cell.length_b   1.000
_cell.length_c   1.000
_cell.angle_alpha   90.00
_cell.angle_beta   90.00
_cell.angle_gamma   90.00
#
_symmetry.space_group_name_H-M   'P 1'
#
loop_
_entity.id
_entity.type
_entity.pdbx_description
1 polymer ?
#
loop_
_entity_poly.entity_id
_entity_poly.type
_entity_poly.pdbx_seq_one_letter_code
_entity_poly.pdbx_strand_id
1 'polypeptide(L)'
;QRNAIAKFPERKQVKQRQDELWVMLQLVNANEETLFIKRPSPGIWGGLYSPPIGLSLNQLTADFLGNEQVEIEYAGAINHTFSHFRVRIEHYVASVNAADVRIGEWYRTERFQKGLPAPIQQILSREEIK
;
A
#
# COMPACT_ATOMS: atom_id res chain seq x y z
N GLN A 1 -31.58 26.03 -9.74
CA GLN A 1 -31.50 25.22 -10.17
C GLN A 1 -31.39 24.93 -10.33
N ARG A 2 -31.50 25.22 -10.00
CA ARG A 2 -31.42 24.34 -10.44
C ARG A 2 -31.24 23.77 -10.81
N ASN A 3 -31.23 23.91 -10.44
CA ASN A 3 -31.10 22.92 -11.03
C ASN A 3 -30.88 22.41 -11.36
N ALA A 4 -31.03 22.72 -11.00
CA ALA A 4 -30.95 21.72 -11.52
C ALA A 4 -30.72 21.25 -11.80
N ILE A 5 -30.81 21.60 -11.35
CA ILE A 5 -30.59 20.73 -11.75
C ILE A 5 -30.27 20.19 -11.96
N ALA A 6 -30.33 20.49 -11.60
CA ALA A 6 -30.01 19.51 -11.94
C ALA A 6 -29.65 19.02 -12.03
N LYS A 7 -29.71 19.20 -11.69
CA LYS A 7 -29.40 18.31 -11.92
C LYS A 7 -28.97 17.77 -12.07
N PHE A 8 -28.79 17.55 -11.69
CA PHE A 8 -28.29 16.49 -12.06
C PHE A 8 -28.05 15.84 -12.14
N PRO A 9 -28.30 16.09 -12.09
CA PRO A 9 -27.98 14.94 -12.13
C PRO A 9 -27.58 14.47 -12.36
N GLU A 10 -27.42 14.37 -12.22
CA GLU A 10 -26.84 13.60 -12.48
C GLU A 10 -26.08 13.44 -12.75
N ARG A 11 -26.08 13.57 -12.49
CA ARG A 11 -25.16 13.03 -12.77
C ARG A 11 -24.62 12.59 -12.76
N LYS A 12 -24.61 12.46 -12.55
CA LYS A 12 -23.87 11.73 -12.58
C LYS A 12 -23.27 11.19 -12.45
N GLN A 13 -23.43 10.91 -12.09
CA GLN A 13 -22.68 10.27 -12.03
C GLN A 13 -21.85 9.98 -12.09
N VAL A 14 -21.82 10.11 -12.26
CA VAL A 14 -20.94 9.74 -12.27
C VAL A 14 -20.35 9.42 -11.58
N LYS A 15 -20.36 9.10 -11.07
CA LYS A 15 -19.88 8.79 -10.35
C LYS A 15 -19.43 7.82 -10.30
N GLN A 16 -19.39 7.56 -10.39
CA GLN A 16 -18.74 6.87 -10.52
C GLN A 16 -17.63 6.39 -9.80
N ARG A 17 -16.46 6.45 -10.18
CA ARG A 17 -15.32 5.92 -9.43
C ARG A 17 -14.92 6.93 -8.38
N GLN A 18 -14.66 6.47 -7.17
CA GLN A 18 -14.10 7.31 -6.15
C GLN A 18 -12.59 7.18 -6.17
N ASP A 19 -11.91 8.26 -5.85
CA ASP A 19 -10.46 8.25 -5.72
C ASP A 19 -10.11 7.99 -4.26
N GLU A 20 -9.23 7.02 -4.02
CA GLU A 20 -8.77 6.68 -2.69
C GLU A 20 -7.28 6.87 -2.59
N LEU A 21 -6.82 7.12 -1.39
CA LEU A 21 -5.41 7.23 -1.09
C LEU A 21 -5.03 6.13 -0.12
N TRP A 22 -4.09 5.31 -0.53
CA TRP A 22 -3.53 4.26 0.33
C TRP A 22 -2.07 4.55 0.57
N VAL A 23 -1.56 4.07 1.69
CA VAL A 23 -0.17 4.19 2.04
C VAL A 23 0.42 2.79 2.18
N MET A 24 1.54 2.54 1.52
CA MET A 24 2.29 1.31 1.66
C MET A 24 3.59 1.62 2.39
N LEU A 25 3.82 0.95 3.50
CA LEU A 25 5.01 1.13 4.31
C LEU A 25 5.90 -0.09 4.14
N GLN A 26 6.98 0.07 3.40
CA GLN A 26 7.93 -1.00 3.18
C GLN A 26 8.95 -0.98 4.30
N LEU A 27 8.93 -2.02 5.13
CA LEU A 27 9.89 -2.15 6.23
C LEU A 27 11.04 -3.02 5.74
N VAL A 28 12.26 -2.51 5.89
CA VAL A 28 13.46 -3.18 5.40
C VAL A 28 14.38 -3.41 6.58
N ASN A 29 14.85 -4.65 6.75
CA ASN A 29 15.75 -4.97 7.84
C ASN A 29 17.22 -4.86 7.40
N ALA A 30 18.14 -5.19 8.30
CA ALA A 30 19.58 -5.06 8.04
C ALA A 30 20.07 -6.00 6.94
N ASN A 31 19.33 -7.06 6.65
CA ASN A 31 19.68 -8.01 5.60
C ASN A 31 19.06 -7.63 4.27
N GLU A 32 18.49 -6.44 4.18
CA GLU A 32 17.82 -5.93 2.96
C GLU A 32 16.62 -6.77 2.57
N GLU A 33 15.94 -7.32 3.56
CA GLU A 33 14.70 -8.04 3.37
C GLU A 33 13.53 -7.13 3.68
N THR A 34 12.45 -7.31 2.92
CA THR A 34 11.21 -6.55 3.09
C THR A 34 10.21 -7.42 3.82
N LEU A 35 9.43 -6.80 4.67
CA LEU A 35 8.35 -7.49 5.39
C LEU A 35 7.14 -7.64 4.47
N PHE A 36 6.64 -8.86 4.37
CA PHE A 36 5.42 -9.17 3.61
C PHE A 36 4.37 -9.72 4.53
N ILE A 37 3.13 -9.34 4.28
CA ILE A 37 1.98 -9.76 5.06
C ILE A 37 0.95 -10.32 4.09
N LYS A 38 0.33 -11.43 4.48
CA LYS A 38 -0.77 -11.98 3.68
C LYS A 38 -2.00 -11.11 3.87
N ARG A 39 -2.61 -10.70 2.75
CA ARG A 39 -3.79 -9.87 2.79
C ARG A 39 -4.99 -10.71 3.25
N PRO A 40 -5.88 -10.11 4.04
CA PRO A 40 -7.05 -10.86 4.52
C PRO A 40 -7.99 -11.25 3.38
N SER A 41 -8.64 -12.37 3.54
CA SER A 41 -9.60 -12.88 2.58
C SER A 41 -10.92 -13.12 3.33
N PRO A 42 -12.07 -12.65 2.81
CA PRO A 42 -12.20 -11.90 1.56
C PRO A 42 -11.77 -10.46 1.70
N GLY A 43 -11.50 -9.83 0.57
CA GLY A 43 -11.09 -8.45 0.57
C GLY A 43 -10.26 -8.17 -0.67
N ILE A 44 -9.89 -6.90 -0.85
CA ILE A 44 -9.09 -6.52 -1.99
C ILE A 44 -7.74 -7.22 -1.91
N TRP A 45 -7.39 -7.94 -2.98
CA TRP A 45 -6.17 -8.72 -3.08
C TRP A 45 -6.09 -9.80 -2.00
N GLY A 46 -7.26 -10.31 -1.56
CA GLY A 46 -7.30 -11.34 -0.52
C GLY A 46 -6.46 -12.54 -0.88
N GLY A 47 -5.68 -13.02 0.10
CA GLY A 47 -4.79 -14.16 -0.10
C GLY A 47 -3.47 -13.84 -0.75
N LEU A 48 -3.32 -12.66 -1.36
CA LEU A 48 -2.04 -12.22 -1.89
C LEU A 48 -1.22 -11.56 -0.78
N TYR A 49 0.05 -11.36 -1.05
CA TYR A 49 0.97 -10.76 -0.09
C TYR A 49 1.31 -9.33 -0.48
N SER A 50 1.65 -8.52 0.49
CA SER A 50 2.14 -7.16 0.24
C SER A 50 2.89 -6.68 1.47
N PRO A 51 3.73 -5.64 1.31
CA PRO A 51 4.14 -4.89 2.50
C PRO A 51 2.91 -4.28 3.17
N PRO A 52 3.02 -3.82 4.42
CA PRO A 52 1.87 -3.21 5.10
C PRO A 52 1.24 -2.09 4.29
N ILE A 53 -0.06 -2.15 4.12
CA ILE A 53 -0.84 -1.13 3.41
C ILE A 53 -1.98 -0.70 4.31
N GLY A 54 -2.21 0.60 4.40
CA GLY A 54 -3.28 1.15 5.21
C GLY A 54 -3.70 2.50 4.68
N LEU A 55 -4.53 3.18 5.46
CA LEU A 55 -5.09 4.45 5.05
C LEU A 55 -4.26 5.64 5.49
N SER A 56 -3.37 5.46 6.45
CA SER A 56 -2.49 6.54 6.86
C SER A 56 -1.16 5.99 7.33
N LEU A 57 -0.12 6.79 7.13
CA LEU A 57 1.21 6.42 7.56
C LEU A 57 1.28 6.30 9.07
N ASN A 58 0.63 7.22 9.79
CA ASN A 58 0.65 7.19 11.25
C ASN A 58 0.05 5.90 11.80
N GLN A 59 -1.03 5.44 11.18
CA GLN A 59 -1.66 4.20 11.62
C GLN A 59 -0.73 3.02 11.41
N LEU A 60 -0.06 2.97 10.25
CA LEU A 60 0.85 1.88 9.95
C LEU A 60 2.05 1.87 10.88
N THR A 61 2.61 3.05 11.18
CA THR A 61 3.74 3.10 12.10
C THR A 61 3.32 2.65 13.49
N ALA A 62 2.13 3.03 13.93
CA ALA A 62 1.64 2.60 15.23
C ALA A 62 1.45 1.08 15.27
N ASP A 63 0.88 0.52 14.19
CA ASP A 63 0.56 -0.91 14.18
C ASP A 63 1.81 -1.78 14.08
N PHE A 64 2.83 -1.33 13.36
CA PHE A 64 3.99 -2.18 13.08
C PHE A 64 5.24 -1.76 13.82
N LEU A 65 5.38 -0.50 14.19
CA LEU A 65 6.60 0.00 14.82
C LEU A 65 6.37 0.43 16.25
N GLY A 66 5.11 0.56 16.66
CA GLY A 66 4.81 0.99 18.01
C GLY A 66 5.37 2.37 18.28
N ASN A 67 6.19 2.47 19.32
CA ASN A 67 6.79 3.73 19.71
C ASN A 67 8.20 3.92 19.18
N GLU A 68 8.63 3.05 18.26
CA GLU A 68 9.97 3.14 17.69
C GLU A 68 10.14 4.43 16.89
N GLN A 69 11.29 5.05 17.09
CA GLN A 69 11.67 6.21 16.30
C GLN A 69 12.51 5.73 15.13
N VAL A 70 11.93 5.75 13.93
CA VAL A 70 12.65 5.32 12.74
C VAL A 70 12.54 6.39 11.68
N GLU A 71 13.53 6.41 10.79
CA GLU A 71 13.46 7.30 9.64
C GLU A 71 12.60 6.67 8.56
N ILE A 72 11.70 7.47 8.01
CA ILE A 72 10.79 7.03 6.98
C ILE A 72 10.96 7.96 5.79
N GLU A 73 11.21 7.39 4.62
CA GLU A 73 11.40 8.16 3.41
C GLU A 73 10.29 7.89 2.43
N TYR A 74 9.84 8.96 1.78
CA TYR A 74 8.87 8.84 0.71
C TYR A 74 9.59 8.37 -0.55
N ALA A 75 9.09 7.31 -1.17
CA ALA A 75 9.77 6.69 -2.31
C ALA A 75 8.98 6.82 -3.61
N GLY A 76 7.82 7.48 -3.58
CA GLY A 76 7.04 7.69 -4.78
C GLY A 76 5.62 7.18 -4.63
N ALA A 77 4.90 7.19 -5.74
CA ALA A 77 3.51 6.75 -5.72
C ALA A 77 3.16 6.12 -7.05
N ILE A 78 2.11 5.32 -7.05
CA ILE A 78 1.58 4.71 -8.25
C ILE A 78 0.05 4.79 -8.18
N ASN A 79 -0.57 4.93 -9.35
CA ASN A 79 -2.02 4.93 -9.45
C ASN A 79 -2.48 3.60 -10.02
N HIS A 80 -3.56 3.09 -9.49
CA HIS A 80 -4.14 1.83 -9.95
C HIS A 80 -5.66 1.99 -10.01
N THR A 81 -6.26 1.43 -11.06
CA THR A 81 -7.70 1.53 -11.27
C THR A 81 -8.32 0.15 -11.07
N PHE A 82 -9.24 0.08 -10.10
CA PHE A 82 -10.13 -1.08 -9.96
C PHE A 82 -11.41 -0.80 -10.75
N SER A 83 -12.28 -1.80 -10.84
CA SER A 83 -13.52 -1.60 -11.58
C SER A 83 -14.42 -0.53 -10.94
N HIS A 84 -14.33 -0.35 -9.64
CA HIS A 84 -15.26 0.53 -8.93
C HIS A 84 -14.61 1.79 -8.39
N PHE A 85 -13.29 1.86 -8.38
CA PHE A 85 -12.61 3.04 -7.84
C PHE A 85 -11.16 3.06 -8.33
N ARG A 86 -10.53 4.21 -8.13
CA ARG A 86 -9.12 4.39 -8.40
C ARG A 86 -8.41 4.62 -7.10
N VAL A 87 -7.15 4.18 -7.03
CA VAL A 87 -6.35 4.36 -5.83
C VAL A 87 -4.99 4.92 -6.20
N ARG A 88 -4.52 5.84 -5.40
CA ARG A 88 -3.13 6.28 -5.41
C ARG A 88 -2.45 5.62 -4.22
N ILE A 89 -1.40 4.88 -4.46
CA ILE A 89 -0.66 4.19 -3.41
C ILE A 89 0.65 4.94 -3.21
N GLU A 90 0.81 5.56 -2.06
CA GLU A 90 2.03 6.26 -1.71
C GLU A 90 2.97 5.30 -1.01
N HIS A 91 4.19 5.25 -1.50
CA HIS A 91 5.18 4.27 -1.06
C HIS A 91 6.19 4.94 -0.14
N TYR A 92 6.30 4.43 1.07
CA TYR A 92 7.28 4.87 2.05
C TYR A 92 8.17 3.71 2.43
N VAL A 93 9.41 4.00 2.78
CA VAL A 93 10.39 2.99 3.16
C VAL A 93 10.97 3.35 4.52
N ALA A 94 11.06 2.38 5.40
CA ALA A 94 11.65 2.56 6.71
C ALA A 94 12.63 1.43 6.99
N SER A 95 13.80 1.80 7.52
CA SER A 95 14.81 0.83 7.94
C SER A 95 14.55 0.48 9.39
N VAL A 96 14.39 -0.81 9.68
CA VAL A 96 13.98 -1.25 11.01
C VAL A 96 14.82 -2.43 11.45
N ASN A 97 14.73 -2.73 12.74
CA ASN A 97 15.30 -3.95 13.31
C ASN A 97 14.22 -5.03 13.24
N ALA A 98 14.53 -6.15 12.55
CA ALA A 98 13.55 -7.21 12.38
C ALA A 98 13.04 -7.75 13.70
N ALA A 99 13.84 -7.70 14.75
CA ALA A 99 13.42 -8.19 16.06
C ALA A 99 12.28 -7.39 16.66
N ASP A 100 12.09 -6.15 16.21
CA ASP A 100 11.04 -5.29 16.73
C ASP A 100 9.71 -5.47 16.00
N VAL A 101 9.67 -6.26 14.94
CA VAL A 101 8.47 -6.47 14.15
C VAL A 101 8.16 -7.96 14.15
N ARG A 102 7.01 -8.32 14.73
CA ARG A 102 6.70 -9.73 14.98
C ARG A 102 5.62 -10.29 14.09
N ILE A 103 5.14 -9.50 13.16
CA ILE A 103 4.07 -9.90 12.27
C ILE A 103 4.63 -9.95 10.86
N GLY A 104 4.28 -11.01 10.11
CA GLY A 104 4.67 -11.10 8.72
C GLY A 104 5.92 -11.91 8.52
N GLU A 105 6.42 -11.88 7.29
CA GLU A 105 7.56 -12.68 6.87
C GLU A 105 8.54 -11.80 6.13
N TRP A 106 9.82 -12.05 6.32
CA TRP A 106 10.90 -11.28 5.72
C TRP A 106 11.48 -12.01 4.52
N TYR A 107 11.52 -11.33 3.36
CA TYR A 107 12.11 -11.90 2.14
C TYR A 107 12.82 -10.80 1.38
N ARG A 108 13.85 -11.16 0.64
CA ARG A 108 14.37 -10.27 -0.38
C ARG A 108 13.34 -10.16 -1.48
N THR A 109 13.10 -8.96 -1.97
CA THR A 109 12.04 -8.74 -2.93
C THR A 109 12.25 -9.54 -4.20
N GLU A 110 13.49 -9.66 -4.65
CA GLU A 110 13.77 -10.40 -5.89
C GLU A 110 13.59 -11.91 -5.73
N ARG A 111 13.48 -12.40 -4.49
CA ARG A 111 13.31 -13.82 -4.22
C ARG A 111 11.93 -14.19 -3.74
N PHE A 112 11.06 -13.23 -3.66
CA PHE A 112 9.72 -13.48 -3.16
C PHE A 112 8.92 -14.17 -4.25
N GLN A 113 8.41 -15.37 -3.96
CA GLN A 113 7.70 -16.17 -4.95
C GLN A 113 6.25 -16.41 -4.62
N LYS A 114 5.76 -15.85 -3.55
CA LYS A 114 4.34 -15.89 -3.24
C LYS A 114 3.63 -14.79 -4.01
N GLY A 115 2.31 -14.92 -4.16
CA GLY A 115 1.57 -13.99 -5.01
C GLY A 115 1.60 -12.55 -4.51
N LEU A 116 1.90 -11.63 -5.41
CA LEU A 116 1.84 -10.19 -5.16
C LEU A 116 0.88 -9.56 -6.15
N PRO A 117 0.09 -8.56 -5.74
CA PRO A 117 -0.68 -7.79 -6.72
C PRO A 117 0.26 -7.10 -7.71
N ALA A 118 -0.21 -6.96 -8.96
CA ALA A 118 0.63 -6.38 -10.01
C ALA A 118 1.13 -4.98 -9.67
N PRO A 119 0.30 -4.06 -9.12
CA PRO A 119 0.82 -2.74 -8.77
C PRO A 119 1.92 -2.80 -7.72
N ILE A 120 1.84 -3.76 -6.79
CA ILE A 120 2.85 -3.91 -5.76
C ILE A 120 4.15 -4.43 -6.37
N GLN A 121 4.05 -5.38 -7.30
CA GLN A 121 5.23 -5.85 -8.02
C GLN A 121 5.91 -4.70 -8.74
N GLN A 122 5.13 -3.84 -9.36
CA GLN A 122 5.66 -2.70 -10.08
C GLN A 122 6.40 -1.73 -9.16
N ILE A 123 5.82 -1.46 -7.99
CA ILE A 123 6.45 -0.58 -7.01
C ILE A 123 7.78 -1.16 -6.54
N LEU A 124 7.80 -2.44 -6.19
CA LEU A 124 9.00 -3.07 -5.64
C LEU A 124 10.08 -3.21 -6.70
N SER A 125 9.72 -3.48 -7.95
CA SER A 125 10.69 -3.54 -9.04
C SER A 125 11.31 -2.19 -9.30
N ARG A 126 10.51 -1.11 -9.23
CA ARG A 126 11.02 0.24 -9.40
C ARG A 126 12.05 0.55 -8.32
N GLU A 127 11.79 0.09 -7.11
CA GLU A 127 12.72 0.30 -6.00
C GLU A 127 14.05 -0.37 -6.27
N GLU A 128 14.01 -1.56 -6.85
CA GLU A 128 15.23 -2.31 -7.14
C GLU A 128 16.07 -1.70 -8.22
N ILE A 129 15.46 -0.98 -9.14
CA ILE A 129 16.19 -0.37 -10.24
C ILE A 129 17.14 0.72 -9.74
N LYS A 130 16.83 1.30 -8.62
CA LYS A 130 17.72 2.30 -8.04
C LYS A 130 18.97 1.64 -7.50
#